data_85a0f79ded5e0e50f1ae8f31b1a7c76b
#
_entry.id   85a0f79ded5e0e50f1ae8f31b1a7c76b
#
_cell.length_a   1.000
_cell.length_b   1.000
_cell.length_c   1.000
_cell.angle_alpha   90.00
_cell.angle_beta   90.00
_cell.angle_gamma   90.00
#
_symmetry.space_group_name_H-M   'P 1'
#
loop_
_entity.id
_entity.type
_entity.pdbx_description
1 polymer ?
#
loop_
_entity_poly.entity_id
_entity_poly.type
_entity_poly.pdbx_seq_one_letter_code
_entity_poly.pdbx_strand_id
1 'polypeptide(L)'
;MKQISEAVKKDQILYYFKTQWPVLLAVTFSGLIYNLGLLAGPWFEGRMTGCLVDILGGKAGYRDMLVLVTAYVMSIAIVQISRYIKRFYVRRFANNVNRDMKETLYHSLVHRSRAELEEEGAGNVMTKAILDVDDCAEGMRKFTTEIFDTGVALAAYVGMLLFYDWRLAILGMLFLPASYVLAEKMKRNVQRTGAAYKEQSGDLSDATLDRATNAVTYRVYGREKEREQAYEENLAAYEKSAVKANIWSTAFPPLYRIISMIGVLFILYFGSRNVLGTGWKSWDVAVFTTFLSCFLKLAVKSSHAAKLFNAVHKAQVSWKRIKPLMKEDTYEDDSLVQKPGMLEVSHVSFVYPGREKIYEDFNLSAFPGQIIGVTGAVACGKSTLGKTFLCEYPYEGRIRFHGKELSEMTKAERTGMIGYLGHDPELFNDSVRNNILLGDDDDPEKYLKAVCFDGEVAEMEEGMDTIVGNGGVRLSGGQAQRLALARTLCHKRPVLILDDPFSALDRETEEEVFANLRKFTADSIVILLSHRLYLFPEMDQVLWMEAGKVTAGTHEQILEKFPEYARLYEAQADGADAHSTQDGGPDHAEK
;
A
#
# COMPACT_ATOMS: atom_id res chain seq x y z
N MET A 1 19.64 -6.85 -20.37
CA MET A 1 20.23 -5.48 -20.36
C MET A 1 19.22 -4.34 -20.55
N LYS A 2 18.20 -4.41 -21.42
CA LYS A 2 17.16 -3.38 -21.55
C LYS A 2 16.22 -3.32 -20.32
N GLN A 3 15.82 -4.46 -19.76
CA GLN A 3 14.97 -4.54 -18.57
C GLN A 3 15.65 -3.99 -17.31
N ILE A 4 16.94 -4.26 -17.10
CA ILE A 4 17.72 -3.73 -15.97
C ILE A 4 17.84 -2.20 -16.03
N SER A 5 17.93 -1.61 -17.24
CA SER A 5 17.97 -0.16 -17.43
C SER A 5 16.62 0.53 -17.18
N GLU A 6 15.48 -0.18 -17.24
CA GLU A 6 14.15 0.35 -16.97
C GLU A 6 13.78 0.25 -15.48
N ALA A 7 14.17 -0.82 -14.79
CA ALA A 7 13.94 -1.00 -13.36
C ALA A 7 14.59 0.12 -12.52
N VAL A 8 15.79 0.56 -12.87
CA VAL A 8 16.52 1.65 -12.18
C VAL A 8 15.81 3.02 -12.30
N LYS A 9 14.82 3.17 -13.18
CA LYS A 9 14.15 4.45 -13.43
C LYS A 9 12.84 4.64 -12.67
N LYS A 10 12.20 3.58 -12.20
CA LYS A 10 10.89 3.65 -11.52
C LYS A 10 10.97 4.29 -10.14
N ASP A 11 12.14 4.41 -9.55
CA ASP A 11 12.40 5.14 -8.31
C ASP A 11 12.54 6.67 -8.50
N GLN A 12 12.33 7.18 -9.72
CA GLN A 12 12.43 8.60 -10.07
C GLN A 12 11.08 9.16 -10.52
N ILE A 13 10.66 10.28 -9.93
CA ILE A 13 9.41 10.98 -10.31
C ILE A 13 9.38 11.32 -11.82
N LEU A 14 10.54 11.69 -12.39
CA LEU A 14 10.64 12.05 -13.81
C LEU A 14 10.28 10.91 -14.75
N TYR A 15 10.44 9.66 -14.33
CA TYR A 15 10.06 8.48 -15.10
C TYR A 15 8.57 8.51 -15.45
N TYR A 16 7.72 8.79 -14.46
CA TYR A 16 6.25 8.84 -14.64
C TYR A 16 5.80 9.96 -15.56
N PHE A 17 6.50 11.10 -15.55
CA PHE A 17 6.24 12.18 -16.52
C PHE A 17 6.68 11.78 -17.93
N LYS A 18 7.84 11.16 -18.09
CA LYS A 18 8.36 10.71 -19.40
C LYS A 18 7.50 9.61 -20.02
N THR A 19 7.04 8.65 -19.24
CA THR A 19 6.21 7.55 -19.75
C THR A 19 4.86 8.05 -20.27
N GLN A 20 4.30 9.09 -19.66
CA GLN A 20 3.00 9.65 -20.00
C GLN A 20 3.08 10.87 -20.94
N TRP A 21 4.19 11.03 -21.70
CA TRP A 21 4.41 12.19 -22.57
C TRP A 21 3.29 12.46 -23.61
N PRO A 22 2.61 11.45 -24.22
CA PRO A 22 1.54 11.72 -25.18
C PRO A 22 0.32 12.38 -24.50
N VAL A 23 0.00 11.92 -23.28
CA VAL A 23 -1.08 12.50 -22.48
C VAL A 23 -0.73 13.93 -22.06
N LEU A 24 0.52 14.16 -21.68
CA LEU A 24 1.02 15.50 -21.31
C LEU A 24 1.02 16.48 -22.49
N LEU A 25 1.28 16.02 -23.72
CA LEU A 25 1.12 16.85 -24.90
C LEU A 25 -0.33 17.34 -25.07
N ALA A 26 -1.31 16.45 -24.94
CA ALA A 26 -2.72 16.84 -25.00
C ALA A 26 -3.09 17.85 -23.89
N VAL A 27 -2.55 17.66 -22.66
CA VAL A 27 -2.69 18.62 -21.56
C VAL A 27 -2.08 19.98 -21.91
N THR A 28 -0.88 19.96 -22.51
CA THR A 28 -0.15 21.20 -22.86
C THR A 28 -0.93 22.02 -23.90
N PHE A 29 -1.33 21.39 -25.01
CA PHE A 29 -2.07 22.07 -26.05
C PHE A 29 -3.41 22.63 -25.54
N SER A 30 -4.22 21.78 -24.91
CA SER A 30 -5.52 22.20 -24.38
C SER A 30 -5.37 23.19 -23.23
N GLY A 31 -4.32 23.06 -22.40
CA GLY A 31 -3.99 23.97 -21.32
C GLY A 31 -3.58 25.36 -21.81
N LEU A 32 -2.77 25.44 -22.87
CA LEU A 32 -2.38 26.72 -23.49
C LEU A 32 -3.59 27.43 -24.11
N ILE A 33 -4.40 26.72 -24.92
CA ILE A 33 -5.62 27.30 -25.52
C ILE A 33 -6.56 27.81 -24.42
N TYR A 34 -6.79 27.01 -23.37
CA TYR A 34 -7.63 27.41 -22.25
C TYR A 34 -7.11 28.67 -21.54
N ASN A 35 -5.84 28.65 -21.11
CA ASN A 35 -5.31 29.72 -20.24
C ASN A 35 -4.99 31.01 -20.98
N LEU A 36 -4.53 30.95 -22.25
CA LEU A 36 -4.41 32.11 -23.09
C LEU A 36 -5.79 32.63 -23.52
N GLY A 37 -6.72 31.75 -23.81
CA GLY A 37 -8.09 32.10 -24.14
C GLY A 37 -8.86 32.80 -23.01
N LEU A 38 -8.42 32.66 -21.73
CA LEU A 38 -8.98 33.44 -20.62
C LEU A 38 -8.79 34.96 -20.78
N LEU A 39 -7.81 35.41 -21.57
CA LEU A 39 -7.62 36.81 -21.88
C LEU A 39 -8.74 37.39 -22.76
N ALA A 40 -9.45 36.54 -23.51
CA ALA A 40 -10.58 36.97 -24.34
C ALA A 40 -11.68 37.63 -23.49
N GLY A 41 -11.92 37.17 -22.26
CA GLY A 41 -12.92 37.77 -21.38
C GLY A 41 -12.70 39.27 -21.16
N PRO A 42 -11.58 39.70 -20.52
CA PRO A 42 -11.25 41.10 -20.33
C PRO A 42 -11.24 41.91 -21.63
N TRP A 43 -10.72 41.33 -22.70
CA TRP A 43 -10.65 42.01 -23.99
C TRP A 43 -12.04 42.28 -24.59
N PHE A 44 -12.92 41.31 -24.62
CA PHE A 44 -14.29 41.48 -25.10
C PHE A 44 -15.12 42.38 -24.16
N GLU A 45 -14.96 42.25 -22.82
CA GLU A 45 -15.59 43.15 -21.85
C GLU A 45 -15.26 44.61 -22.15
N GLY A 46 -13.99 44.92 -22.43
CA GLY A 46 -13.58 46.25 -22.81
C GLY A 46 -14.15 46.70 -24.17
N ARG A 47 -14.07 45.85 -25.21
CA ARG A 47 -14.59 46.15 -26.54
C ARG A 47 -16.11 46.38 -26.54
N MET A 48 -16.86 45.57 -25.78
CA MET A 48 -18.32 45.76 -25.64
C MET A 48 -18.63 47.05 -24.89
N THR A 49 -17.87 47.40 -23.86
CA THR A 49 -18.03 48.68 -23.15
C THR A 49 -17.75 49.87 -24.08
N GLY A 50 -16.68 49.82 -24.88
CA GLY A 50 -16.40 50.84 -25.90
C GLY A 50 -17.50 50.98 -26.95
N CYS A 51 -17.96 49.84 -27.48
CA CYS A 51 -19.07 49.80 -28.43
C CYS A 51 -20.37 50.43 -27.84
N LEU A 52 -20.66 50.15 -26.55
CA LEU A 52 -21.81 50.76 -25.86
C LEU A 52 -21.69 52.29 -25.81
N VAL A 53 -20.50 52.83 -25.52
CA VAL A 53 -20.23 54.30 -25.52
C VAL A 53 -20.42 54.86 -26.92
N ASP A 54 -19.95 54.15 -27.97
CA ASP A 54 -20.10 54.56 -29.35
C ASP A 54 -21.57 54.55 -29.82
N ILE A 55 -22.36 53.56 -29.37
CA ILE A 55 -23.82 53.52 -29.63
C ILE A 55 -24.50 54.71 -28.97
N LEU A 56 -24.17 55.01 -27.71
CA LEU A 56 -24.73 56.17 -27.00
C LEU A 56 -24.32 57.51 -27.66
N GLY A 57 -23.15 57.55 -28.27
CA GLY A 57 -22.67 58.68 -29.06
C GLY A 57 -23.15 58.72 -30.51
N GLY A 58 -23.98 57.77 -30.95
CA GLY A 58 -24.48 57.69 -32.32
C GLY A 58 -23.47 57.27 -33.38
N LYS A 59 -22.30 56.73 -32.96
CA LYS A 59 -21.19 56.34 -33.87
C LYS A 59 -21.23 54.85 -34.27
N ALA A 60 -21.95 54.02 -33.55
CA ALA A 60 -22.08 52.60 -33.81
C ALA A 60 -23.55 52.15 -33.71
N GLY A 61 -23.88 50.96 -34.27
CA GLY A 61 -25.22 50.37 -34.23
C GLY A 61 -25.33 49.12 -33.35
N TYR A 62 -26.56 48.73 -33.01
CA TYR A 62 -26.83 47.48 -32.27
C TYR A 62 -26.28 46.22 -32.97
N ARG A 63 -26.12 46.26 -34.30
CA ARG A 63 -25.55 45.17 -35.08
C ARG A 63 -24.09 44.92 -34.70
N ASP A 64 -23.32 45.97 -34.44
CA ASP A 64 -21.90 45.87 -34.05
C ASP A 64 -21.76 45.23 -32.68
N MET A 65 -22.65 45.60 -31.75
CA MET A 65 -22.73 44.95 -30.44
C MET A 65 -23.07 43.45 -30.56
N LEU A 66 -24.05 43.11 -31.43
CA LEU A 66 -24.46 41.71 -31.63
C LEU A 66 -23.31 40.85 -32.17
N VAL A 67 -22.52 41.38 -33.10
CA VAL A 67 -21.33 40.71 -33.64
C VAL A 67 -20.29 40.45 -32.52
N LEU A 68 -20.02 41.47 -31.69
CA LEU A 68 -19.09 41.31 -30.56
C LEU A 68 -19.56 40.27 -29.54
N VAL A 69 -20.84 40.28 -29.17
CA VAL A 69 -21.44 39.31 -28.24
C VAL A 69 -21.34 37.89 -28.82
N THR A 70 -21.69 37.72 -30.10
CA THR A 70 -21.61 36.41 -30.77
C THR A 70 -20.16 35.89 -30.80
N ALA A 71 -19.20 36.75 -31.17
CA ALA A 71 -17.79 36.39 -31.19
C ALA A 71 -17.26 36.06 -29.77
N TYR A 72 -17.73 36.76 -28.75
CA TYR A 72 -17.41 36.47 -27.35
C TYR A 72 -17.92 35.10 -26.92
N VAL A 73 -19.20 34.81 -27.18
CA VAL A 73 -19.82 33.52 -26.85
C VAL A 73 -19.06 32.37 -27.53
N MET A 74 -18.73 32.52 -28.82
CA MET A 74 -17.95 31.49 -29.55
C MET A 74 -16.54 31.32 -28.96
N SER A 75 -15.87 32.41 -28.62
CA SER A 75 -14.54 32.36 -27.97
C SER A 75 -14.60 31.66 -26.62
N ILE A 76 -15.58 31.98 -25.78
CA ILE A 76 -15.78 31.29 -24.49
C ILE A 76 -16.11 29.81 -24.67
N ALA A 77 -16.93 29.43 -25.67
CA ALA A 77 -17.23 28.05 -25.97
C ALA A 77 -15.95 27.25 -26.27
N ILE A 78 -15.06 27.76 -27.12
CA ILE A 78 -13.77 27.16 -27.45
C ILE A 78 -12.92 26.99 -26.18
N VAL A 79 -12.85 28.05 -25.35
CA VAL A 79 -12.09 28.06 -24.09
C VAL A 79 -12.63 26.96 -23.12
N GLN A 80 -13.96 26.84 -23.00
CA GLN A 80 -14.56 25.85 -22.10
C GLN A 80 -14.39 24.41 -22.61
N ILE A 81 -14.47 24.19 -23.91
CA ILE A 81 -14.17 22.88 -24.52
C ILE A 81 -12.72 22.51 -24.25
N SER A 82 -11.79 23.43 -24.46
CA SER A 82 -10.35 23.20 -24.16
C SER A 82 -10.11 22.91 -22.68
N ARG A 83 -10.85 23.58 -21.78
CA ARG A 83 -10.82 23.32 -20.34
C ARG A 83 -11.28 21.88 -20.02
N TYR A 84 -12.37 21.44 -20.66
CA TYR A 84 -12.87 20.07 -20.48
C TYR A 84 -11.85 19.04 -20.92
N ILE A 85 -11.29 19.21 -22.13
CA ILE A 85 -10.26 18.31 -22.68
C ILE A 85 -9.04 18.28 -21.75
N LYS A 86 -8.53 19.45 -21.31
CA LYS A 86 -7.42 19.52 -20.36
C LYS A 86 -7.72 18.73 -19.07
N ARG A 87 -8.89 18.96 -18.46
CA ARG A 87 -9.28 18.28 -17.21
C ARG A 87 -9.37 16.77 -17.37
N PHE A 88 -9.89 16.30 -18.50
CA PHE A 88 -9.97 14.88 -18.80
C PHE A 88 -8.57 14.26 -18.88
N TYR A 89 -7.67 14.84 -19.67
CA TYR A 89 -6.32 14.30 -19.84
C TYR A 89 -5.44 14.44 -18.59
N VAL A 90 -5.62 15.48 -17.79
CA VAL A 90 -4.92 15.60 -16.49
C VAL A 90 -5.36 14.51 -15.52
N ARG A 91 -6.65 14.17 -15.49
CA ARG A 91 -7.14 13.04 -14.69
C ARG A 91 -6.62 11.71 -15.22
N ARG A 92 -6.63 11.51 -16.53
CA ARG A 92 -6.06 10.31 -17.15
C ARG A 92 -4.58 10.15 -16.80
N PHE A 93 -3.81 11.23 -16.85
CA PHE A 93 -2.42 11.24 -16.41
C PHE A 93 -2.29 10.76 -14.95
N ALA A 94 -3.05 11.34 -14.03
CA ALA A 94 -2.99 10.97 -12.62
C ALA A 94 -3.37 9.50 -12.38
N ASN A 95 -4.42 9.01 -13.04
CA ASN A 95 -4.86 7.63 -12.89
C ASN A 95 -3.83 6.63 -13.44
N ASN A 96 -3.20 6.95 -14.57
CA ASN A 96 -2.13 6.12 -15.14
C ASN A 96 -0.93 6.06 -14.18
N VAL A 97 -0.49 7.22 -13.68
CA VAL A 97 0.62 7.30 -12.70
C VAL A 97 0.29 6.52 -11.43
N ASN A 98 -0.94 6.65 -10.91
CA ASN A 98 -1.39 5.93 -9.72
C ASN A 98 -1.34 4.42 -9.94
N ARG A 99 -1.86 3.95 -11.09
CA ARG A 99 -1.81 2.54 -11.47
C ARG A 99 -0.36 2.03 -11.54
N ASP A 100 0.49 2.73 -12.30
CA ASP A 100 1.88 2.32 -12.52
C ASP A 100 2.66 2.28 -11.19
N MET A 101 2.42 3.25 -10.29
CA MET A 101 3.02 3.28 -8.95
C MET A 101 2.53 2.13 -8.07
N LYS A 102 1.21 1.86 -8.04
CA LYS A 102 0.63 0.76 -7.27
C LYS A 102 1.13 -0.60 -7.75
N GLU A 103 1.21 -0.79 -9.07
CA GLU A 103 1.75 -2.01 -9.68
C GLU A 103 3.21 -2.24 -9.26
N THR A 104 4.06 -1.20 -9.39
CA THR A 104 5.47 -1.27 -8.99
C THR A 104 5.63 -1.56 -7.49
N LEU A 105 4.85 -0.87 -6.65
CA LEU A 105 4.90 -1.05 -5.21
C LEU A 105 4.42 -2.44 -4.80
N TYR A 106 3.31 -2.91 -5.36
CA TYR A 106 2.78 -4.26 -5.09
C TYR A 106 3.81 -5.33 -5.44
N HIS A 107 4.41 -5.22 -6.65
CA HIS A 107 5.46 -6.13 -7.08
C HIS A 107 6.66 -6.13 -6.11
N SER A 108 7.10 -4.95 -5.66
CA SER A 108 8.18 -4.85 -4.68
C SER A 108 7.80 -5.47 -3.32
N LEU A 109 6.58 -5.24 -2.83
CA LEU A 109 6.13 -5.75 -1.53
C LEU A 109 6.05 -7.28 -1.48
N VAL A 110 5.53 -7.90 -2.54
CA VAL A 110 5.41 -9.38 -2.63
C VAL A 110 6.78 -10.07 -2.60
N HIS A 111 7.84 -9.36 -3.04
CA HIS A 111 9.17 -9.94 -3.10
C HIS A 111 10.07 -9.56 -1.90
N ARG A 112 9.56 -8.85 -0.88
CA ARG A 112 10.34 -8.52 0.32
C ARG A 112 10.34 -9.66 1.32
N SER A 113 11.41 -9.72 2.11
CA SER A 113 11.50 -10.66 3.23
C SER A 113 10.53 -10.29 4.35
N ARG A 114 10.15 -11.28 5.14
CA ARG A 114 9.29 -11.06 6.30
C ARG A 114 9.92 -10.11 7.33
N ALA A 115 11.24 -10.20 7.52
CA ALA A 115 11.97 -9.30 8.41
C ALA A 115 11.79 -7.83 8.01
N GLU A 116 11.93 -7.51 6.71
CA GLU A 116 11.73 -6.14 6.19
C GLU A 116 10.28 -5.67 6.35
N LEU A 117 9.29 -6.55 6.13
CA LEU A 117 7.87 -6.22 6.27
C LEU A 117 7.46 -6.03 7.74
N GLU A 118 8.02 -6.82 8.67
CA GLU A 118 7.78 -6.67 10.11
C GLU A 118 8.41 -5.39 10.67
N GLU A 119 9.61 -5.01 10.21
CA GLU A 119 10.25 -3.74 10.58
C GLU A 119 9.39 -2.53 10.15
N GLU A 120 8.78 -2.59 8.99
CA GLU A 120 7.87 -1.55 8.47
C GLU A 120 6.51 -1.55 9.20
N GLY A 121 6.01 -2.70 9.61
CA GLY A 121 4.69 -2.91 10.19
C GLY A 121 3.55 -2.90 9.15
N ALA A 122 2.63 -3.86 9.23
CA ALA A 122 1.57 -4.07 8.24
C ALA A 122 0.70 -2.83 7.98
N GLY A 123 0.33 -2.09 9.03
CA GLY A 123 -0.46 -0.86 8.91
C GLY A 123 0.27 0.26 8.16
N ASN A 124 1.59 0.39 8.38
CA ASN A 124 2.41 1.36 7.68
C ASN A 124 2.59 1.00 6.20
N VAL A 125 2.79 -0.29 5.89
CA VAL A 125 2.85 -0.82 4.52
C VAL A 125 1.56 -0.53 3.77
N MET A 126 0.40 -0.80 4.37
CA MET A 126 -0.92 -0.50 3.77
C MET A 126 -1.12 0.99 3.56
N THR A 127 -0.70 1.83 4.52
CA THR A 127 -0.76 3.30 4.37
C THR A 127 0.09 3.78 3.20
N LYS A 128 1.31 3.24 3.06
CA LYS A 128 2.21 3.55 1.94
C LYS A 128 1.62 3.10 0.60
N ALA A 129 1.07 1.88 0.54
CA ALA A 129 0.53 1.29 -0.68
C ALA A 129 -0.73 2.02 -1.20
N ILE A 130 -1.56 2.54 -0.32
CA ILE A 130 -2.83 3.15 -0.69
C ILE A 130 -2.74 4.68 -0.62
N LEU A 131 -2.51 5.24 0.57
CA LEU A 131 -2.63 6.67 0.79
C LEU A 131 -1.43 7.47 0.26
N ASP A 132 -0.20 7.01 0.49
CA ASP A 132 0.99 7.74 0.05
C ASP A 132 1.14 7.72 -1.47
N VAL A 133 0.77 6.63 -2.14
CA VAL A 133 0.73 6.57 -3.62
C VAL A 133 -0.33 7.50 -4.18
N ASP A 134 -1.54 7.53 -3.59
CA ASP A 134 -2.61 8.43 -3.99
C ASP A 134 -2.20 9.91 -3.81
N ASP A 135 -1.54 10.24 -2.71
CA ASP A 135 -1.01 11.58 -2.45
C ASP A 135 0.07 11.98 -3.46
N CYS A 136 0.94 11.06 -3.87
CA CYS A 136 1.94 11.31 -4.92
C CYS A 136 1.29 11.59 -6.27
N ALA A 137 0.36 10.74 -6.71
CA ALA A 137 -0.34 10.90 -7.98
C ALA A 137 -1.17 12.19 -8.00
N GLU A 138 -1.88 12.50 -6.89
CA GLU A 138 -2.65 13.73 -6.75
C GLU A 138 -1.75 14.97 -6.72
N GLY A 139 -0.57 14.89 -6.10
CA GLY A 139 0.43 15.95 -6.12
C GLY A 139 0.95 16.24 -7.53
N MET A 140 1.28 15.19 -8.30
CA MET A 140 1.68 15.31 -9.70
C MET A 140 0.55 15.91 -10.56
N ARG A 141 -0.69 15.48 -10.33
CA ARG A 141 -1.88 16.05 -10.97
C ARG A 141 -2.03 17.54 -10.69
N LYS A 142 -1.92 17.93 -9.43
CA LYS A 142 -2.03 19.35 -9.02
C LYS A 142 -0.89 20.17 -9.60
N PHE A 143 0.33 19.68 -9.56
CA PHE A 143 1.47 20.34 -10.16
C PHE A 143 1.24 20.59 -11.66
N THR A 144 0.85 19.55 -12.41
CA THR A 144 0.56 19.65 -13.84
C THR A 144 -0.60 20.61 -14.12
N THR A 145 -1.65 20.60 -13.31
CA THR A 145 -2.78 21.52 -13.44
C THR A 145 -2.36 22.96 -13.21
N GLU A 146 -1.61 23.22 -12.13
CA GLU A 146 -1.29 24.58 -11.68
C GLU A 146 -0.19 25.25 -12.51
N ILE A 147 0.70 24.51 -13.15
CA ILE A 147 1.62 25.08 -14.14
C ILE A 147 0.83 25.87 -15.19
N PHE A 148 -0.28 25.33 -15.67
CA PHE A 148 -1.13 25.98 -16.65
C PHE A 148 -2.10 26.98 -16.02
N ASP A 149 -2.88 26.56 -15.01
CA ASP A 149 -3.98 27.36 -14.45
C ASP A 149 -3.51 28.56 -13.63
N THR A 150 -2.32 28.46 -13.05
CA THR A 150 -1.70 29.55 -12.31
C THR A 150 -0.52 30.10 -13.09
N GLY A 151 0.47 29.30 -13.49
CA GLY A 151 1.68 29.77 -14.16
C GLY A 151 1.42 30.47 -15.50
N VAL A 152 0.86 29.74 -16.45
CA VAL A 152 0.59 30.30 -17.81
C VAL A 152 -0.44 31.42 -17.75
N ALA A 153 -1.51 31.24 -16.94
CA ALA A 153 -2.54 32.27 -16.82
C ALA A 153 -2.01 33.56 -16.19
N LEU A 154 -1.19 33.50 -15.13
CA LEU A 154 -0.55 34.67 -14.54
C LEU A 154 0.38 35.36 -15.53
N ALA A 155 1.24 34.60 -16.22
CA ALA A 155 2.12 35.16 -17.25
C ALA A 155 1.34 35.87 -18.36
N ALA A 156 0.21 35.28 -18.79
CA ALA A 156 -0.65 35.86 -19.81
C ALA A 156 -1.32 37.16 -19.33
N TYR A 157 -1.89 37.17 -18.12
CA TYR A 157 -2.48 38.40 -17.55
C TYR A 157 -1.44 39.49 -17.31
N VAL A 158 -0.28 39.13 -16.75
CA VAL A 158 0.82 40.10 -16.55
C VAL A 158 1.30 40.65 -17.89
N GLY A 159 1.51 39.77 -18.90
CA GLY A 159 1.89 40.19 -20.24
C GLY A 159 0.89 41.18 -20.86
N MET A 160 -0.41 40.89 -20.72
CA MET A 160 -1.47 41.79 -21.22
C MET A 160 -1.46 43.15 -20.51
N LEU A 161 -1.32 43.19 -19.18
CA LEU A 161 -1.26 44.42 -18.42
C LEU A 161 -0.02 45.26 -18.80
N LEU A 162 1.16 44.64 -18.95
CA LEU A 162 2.39 45.29 -19.37
C LEU A 162 2.28 45.85 -20.80
N PHE A 163 1.59 45.17 -21.69
CA PHE A 163 1.34 45.63 -23.07
C PHE A 163 0.47 46.90 -23.11
N TYR A 164 -0.56 46.95 -22.27
CA TYR A 164 -1.43 48.13 -22.20
C TYR A 164 -0.72 49.33 -21.53
N ASP A 165 -0.15 49.12 -20.32
CA ASP A 165 0.60 50.16 -19.60
C ASP A 165 1.51 49.53 -18.55
N TRP A 166 2.81 49.49 -18.84
CA TRP A 166 3.78 48.87 -17.94
C TRP A 166 3.93 49.60 -16.59
N ARG A 167 3.75 50.94 -16.56
CA ARG A 167 3.87 51.77 -15.34
C ARG A 167 2.74 51.45 -14.38
N LEU A 168 1.52 51.47 -14.89
CA LEU A 168 0.34 51.16 -14.08
C LEU A 168 0.28 49.68 -13.69
N ALA A 169 0.76 48.79 -14.56
CA ALA A 169 0.88 47.36 -14.26
C ALA A 169 1.80 47.10 -13.06
N ILE A 170 3.01 47.68 -13.04
CA ILE A 170 3.95 47.56 -11.92
C ILE A 170 3.35 48.15 -10.64
N LEU A 171 2.74 49.32 -10.72
CA LEU A 171 2.15 50.02 -9.58
C LEU A 171 0.97 49.20 -9.00
N GLY A 172 0.12 48.68 -9.87
CA GLY A 172 -0.98 47.80 -9.47
C GLY A 172 -0.51 46.50 -8.82
N MET A 173 0.57 45.88 -9.34
CA MET A 173 1.12 44.63 -8.82
C MET A 173 1.94 44.77 -7.51
N LEU A 174 2.12 45.99 -6.99
CA LEU A 174 2.86 46.22 -5.73
C LEU A 174 2.26 45.48 -4.52
N PHE A 175 0.99 45.08 -4.62
CA PHE A 175 0.35 44.25 -3.59
C PHE A 175 0.94 42.82 -3.47
N LEU A 176 1.58 42.30 -4.52
CA LEU A 176 2.12 40.93 -4.53
C LEU A 176 3.20 40.68 -3.45
N PRO A 177 4.24 41.54 -3.32
CA PRO A 177 5.20 41.40 -2.21
C PRO A 177 4.55 41.52 -0.84
N ALA A 178 3.59 42.44 -0.65
CA ALA A 178 2.88 42.62 0.61
C ALA A 178 2.08 41.35 0.99
N SER A 179 1.41 40.74 0.02
CA SER A 179 0.66 39.51 0.22
C SER A 179 1.57 38.32 0.51
N TYR A 180 2.76 38.26 -0.09
CA TYR A 180 3.77 37.23 0.20
C TYR A 180 4.27 37.31 1.65
N VAL A 181 4.59 38.51 2.13
CA VAL A 181 4.99 38.74 3.53
C VAL A 181 3.88 38.29 4.50
N LEU A 182 2.63 38.60 4.17
CA LEU A 182 1.48 38.13 4.98
C LEU A 182 1.37 36.62 4.98
N ALA A 183 1.49 35.98 3.80
CA ALA A 183 1.44 34.53 3.66
C ALA A 183 2.52 33.84 4.50
N GLU A 184 3.75 34.34 4.49
CA GLU A 184 4.86 33.78 5.25
C GLU A 184 4.64 33.91 6.78
N LYS A 185 4.10 35.04 7.24
CA LYS A 185 3.73 35.20 8.65
C LYS A 185 2.61 34.26 9.09
N MET A 186 1.64 34.01 8.23
CA MET A 186 0.51 33.11 8.53
C MET A 186 0.91 31.64 8.46
N LYS A 187 1.86 31.27 7.62
CA LYS A 187 2.31 29.88 7.36
C LYS A 187 2.62 29.12 8.66
N ARG A 188 3.36 29.75 9.58
CA ARG A 188 3.72 29.12 10.87
C ARG A 188 2.50 28.72 11.69
N ASN A 189 1.49 29.61 11.76
CA ASN A 189 0.25 29.33 12.49
C ASN A 189 -0.59 28.25 11.80
N VAL A 190 -0.71 28.31 10.46
CA VAL A 190 -1.41 27.29 9.67
C VAL A 190 -0.78 25.90 9.87
N GLN A 191 0.56 25.83 9.81
CA GLN A 191 1.29 24.57 10.02
C GLN A 191 1.11 24.03 11.44
N ARG A 192 1.25 24.90 12.46
CA ARG A 192 1.11 24.51 13.87
C ARG A 192 -0.30 24.01 14.20
N THR A 193 -1.32 24.75 13.75
CA THR A 193 -2.72 24.36 14.01
C THR A 193 -3.13 23.14 13.19
N GLY A 194 -2.63 23.01 11.96
CA GLY A 194 -2.84 21.84 11.13
C GLY A 194 -2.19 20.58 11.68
N ALA A 195 -0.99 20.68 12.26
CA ALA A 195 -0.32 19.56 12.93
C ALA A 195 -1.10 19.09 14.17
N ALA A 196 -1.53 20.02 15.03
CA ALA A 196 -2.35 19.71 16.20
C ALA A 196 -3.69 19.09 15.82
N TYR A 197 -4.34 19.56 14.77
CA TYR A 197 -5.56 18.94 14.24
C TYR A 197 -5.34 17.50 13.77
N LYS A 198 -4.22 17.25 13.07
CA LYS A 198 -3.89 15.91 12.58
C LYS A 198 -3.59 14.92 13.72
N GLU A 199 -2.93 15.38 14.77
CA GLU A 199 -2.67 14.61 15.99
C GLU A 199 -3.98 14.20 16.67
N GLN A 200 -4.88 15.16 16.94
CA GLN A 200 -6.18 14.88 17.54
C GLN A 200 -7.09 14.01 16.64
N SER A 201 -6.94 14.10 15.33
CA SER A 201 -7.63 13.20 14.39
C SER A 201 -7.11 11.76 14.48
N GLY A 202 -5.82 11.58 14.76
CA GLY A 202 -5.22 10.28 15.05
C GLY A 202 -5.79 9.68 16.33
N ASP A 203 -5.73 10.43 17.43
CA ASP A 203 -6.26 10.01 18.75
C ASP A 203 -7.74 9.61 18.69
N LEU A 204 -8.55 10.39 17.96
CA LEU A 204 -9.97 10.07 17.75
C LEU A 204 -10.17 8.80 16.92
N SER A 205 -9.33 8.60 15.89
CA SER A 205 -9.40 7.40 15.05
C SER A 205 -9.04 6.15 15.85
N ASP A 206 -8.01 6.21 16.70
CA ASP A 206 -7.60 5.11 17.56
C ASP A 206 -8.68 4.78 18.59
N ALA A 207 -9.28 5.81 19.23
CA ALA A 207 -10.39 5.63 20.15
C ALA A 207 -11.63 5.03 19.46
N THR A 208 -11.90 5.42 18.20
CA THR A 208 -13.01 4.87 17.41
C THR A 208 -12.79 3.41 17.08
N LEU A 209 -11.56 3.05 16.67
CA LEU A 209 -11.18 1.68 16.34
C LEU A 209 -11.26 0.78 17.58
N ASP A 210 -10.74 1.23 18.73
CA ASP A 210 -10.85 0.51 20.00
C ASP A 210 -12.31 0.21 20.36
N ARG A 211 -13.20 1.21 20.25
CA ARG A 211 -14.62 1.02 20.53
C ARG A 211 -15.30 0.06 19.58
N ALA A 212 -15.01 0.16 18.28
CA ALA A 212 -15.60 -0.73 17.28
C ALA A 212 -15.15 -2.19 17.48
N THR A 213 -13.86 -2.39 17.73
CA THR A 213 -13.28 -3.72 17.92
C THR A 213 -13.75 -4.36 19.23
N ASN A 214 -13.81 -3.60 20.32
CA ASN A 214 -14.13 -4.09 21.65
C ASN A 214 -15.59 -3.84 22.07
N ALA A 215 -16.49 -3.53 21.13
CA ALA A 215 -17.89 -3.16 21.41
C ALA A 215 -18.65 -4.23 22.21
N VAL A 216 -18.42 -5.52 21.91
CA VAL A 216 -19.03 -6.64 22.64
C VAL A 216 -18.51 -6.70 24.07
N THR A 217 -17.20 -6.54 24.26
CA THR A 217 -16.56 -6.54 25.57
C THR A 217 -17.12 -5.44 26.47
N TYR A 218 -17.26 -4.20 25.96
CA TYR A 218 -17.84 -3.11 26.73
C TYR A 218 -19.27 -3.39 27.18
N ARG A 219 -20.11 -3.99 26.31
CA ARG A 219 -21.48 -4.41 26.63
C ARG A 219 -21.53 -5.50 27.70
N VAL A 220 -20.69 -6.52 27.57
CA VAL A 220 -20.64 -7.62 28.55
C VAL A 220 -20.26 -7.13 29.95
N TYR A 221 -19.36 -6.15 30.05
CA TYR A 221 -18.93 -5.60 31.34
C TYR A 221 -19.73 -4.36 31.80
N GLY A 222 -20.75 -3.90 31.04
CA GLY A 222 -21.59 -2.75 31.39
C GLY A 222 -20.83 -1.42 31.51
N ARG A 223 -19.77 -1.23 30.68
CA ARG A 223 -18.87 -0.06 30.72
C ARG A 223 -19.10 0.94 29.60
N GLU A 224 -20.23 0.88 28.90
CA GLU A 224 -20.51 1.73 27.73
C GLU A 224 -20.51 3.22 28.11
N LYS A 225 -21.19 3.60 29.18
CA LYS A 225 -21.32 5.01 29.60
C LYS A 225 -19.98 5.65 29.94
N GLU A 226 -19.14 4.93 30.68
CA GLU A 226 -17.84 5.42 31.11
C GLU A 226 -16.92 5.66 29.91
N ARG A 227 -16.99 4.78 28.92
CA ARG A 227 -16.23 4.91 27.66
C ARG A 227 -16.82 5.96 26.73
N GLU A 228 -18.13 6.17 26.75
CA GLU A 228 -18.80 7.22 25.99
C GLU A 228 -18.31 8.60 26.41
N GLN A 229 -18.21 8.85 27.72
CA GLN A 229 -17.68 10.11 28.24
C GLN A 229 -16.24 10.37 27.77
N ALA A 230 -15.34 9.37 27.85
CA ALA A 230 -13.97 9.50 27.37
C ALA A 230 -13.88 9.75 25.86
N TYR A 231 -14.82 9.19 25.08
CA TYR A 231 -14.89 9.45 23.64
C TYR A 231 -15.37 10.87 23.32
N GLU A 232 -16.35 11.38 24.06
CA GLU A 232 -16.84 12.75 23.93
C GLU A 232 -15.74 13.78 24.24
N GLU A 233 -14.85 13.50 25.21
CA GLU A 233 -13.69 14.34 25.49
C GLU A 233 -12.71 14.39 24.30
N ASN A 234 -12.43 13.25 23.67
CA ASN A 234 -11.62 13.19 22.46
C ASN A 234 -12.28 13.92 21.27
N LEU A 235 -13.61 13.77 21.12
CA LEU A 235 -14.38 14.43 20.08
C LEU A 235 -14.37 15.96 20.27
N ALA A 236 -14.52 16.45 21.49
CA ALA A 236 -14.46 17.87 21.81
C ALA A 236 -13.05 18.46 21.56
N ALA A 237 -11.99 17.72 21.89
CA ALA A 237 -10.61 18.11 21.60
C ALA A 237 -10.34 18.19 20.08
N TYR A 238 -10.81 17.20 19.34
CA TYR A 238 -10.76 17.18 17.87
C TYR A 238 -11.50 18.36 17.26
N GLU A 239 -12.76 18.63 17.68
CA GLU A 239 -13.56 19.74 17.19
C GLU A 239 -12.86 21.08 17.41
N LYS A 240 -12.38 21.33 18.62
CA LYS A 240 -11.63 22.56 18.96
C LYS A 240 -10.40 22.75 18.09
N SER A 241 -9.66 21.70 17.85
CA SER A 241 -8.47 21.72 17.00
C SER A 241 -8.83 21.92 15.53
N ALA A 242 -9.90 21.28 15.04
CA ALA A 242 -10.43 21.42 13.69
C ALA A 242 -10.89 22.86 13.40
N VAL A 243 -11.69 23.44 14.29
CA VAL A 243 -12.16 24.82 14.17
C VAL A 243 -10.98 25.79 14.11
N LYS A 244 -9.98 25.64 14.99
CA LYS A 244 -8.79 26.50 15.02
C LYS A 244 -7.96 26.36 13.74
N ALA A 245 -7.75 25.15 13.24
CA ALA A 245 -7.04 24.91 11.98
C ALA A 245 -7.79 25.51 10.78
N ASN A 246 -9.13 25.36 10.75
CA ASN A 246 -9.97 25.92 9.69
C ASN A 246 -9.97 27.44 9.67
N ILE A 247 -10.04 28.12 10.82
CA ILE A 247 -9.95 29.59 10.91
C ILE A 247 -8.65 30.07 10.26
N TRP A 248 -7.51 29.52 10.64
CA TRP A 248 -6.22 29.93 10.09
C TRP A 248 -6.06 29.57 8.61
N SER A 249 -6.54 28.42 8.16
CA SER A 249 -6.43 28.00 6.75
C SER A 249 -7.33 28.79 5.81
N THR A 250 -8.51 29.25 6.30
CA THR A 250 -9.49 30.00 5.49
C THR A 250 -9.35 31.53 5.60
N ALA A 251 -8.60 32.04 6.57
CA ALA A 251 -8.41 33.49 6.75
C ALA A 251 -7.57 34.14 5.62
N PHE A 252 -6.67 33.40 5.00
CA PHE A 252 -5.75 33.96 3.99
C PHE A 252 -6.45 34.51 2.74
N PRO A 253 -7.40 33.82 2.07
CA PRO A 253 -8.03 34.32 0.86
C PRO A 253 -8.75 35.69 1.03
N PRO A 254 -9.54 35.93 2.10
CA PRO A 254 -10.14 37.25 2.32
C PRO A 254 -9.11 38.33 2.55
N LEU A 255 -8.09 38.10 3.37
CA LEU A 255 -7.02 39.07 3.63
C LEU A 255 -6.24 39.41 2.34
N TYR A 256 -5.94 38.39 1.56
CA TYR A 256 -5.30 38.58 0.25
C TYR A 256 -6.14 39.45 -0.67
N ARG A 257 -7.47 39.28 -0.71
CA ARG A 257 -8.40 40.08 -1.49
C ARG A 257 -8.39 41.54 -1.07
N ILE A 258 -8.39 41.81 0.25
CA ILE A 258 -8.32 43.17 0.78
C ILE A 258 -7.02 43.87 0.31
N ILE A 259 -5.88 43.20 0.43
CA ILE A 259 -4.58 43.76 0.00
C ILE A 259 -4.58 44.02 -1.51
N SER A 260 -5.15 43.12 -2.33
CA SER A 260 -5.22 43.31 -3.78
C SER A 260 -6.11 44.49 -4.20
N MET A 261 -7.10 44.87 -3.38
CA MET A 261 -7.93 46.05 -3.65
C MET A 261 -7.15 47.36 -3.62
N ILE A 262 -6.03 47.41 -2.92
CA ILE A 262 -5.11 48.58 -2.98
C ILE A 262 -4.64 48.82 -4.44
N GLY A 263 -4.32 47.74 -5.16
CA GLY A 263 -3.98 47.83 -6.59
C GLY A 263 -5.13 48.35 -7.44
N VAL A 264 -6.37 47.99 -7.13
CA VAL A 264 -7.56 48.51 -7.81
C VAL A 264 -7.70 50.04 -7.60
N LEU A 265 -7.43 50.53 -6.38
CA LEU A 265 -7.47 52.00 -6.13
C LEU A 265 -6.46 52.76 -7.00
N PHE A 266 -5.24 52.23 -7.15
CA PHE A 266 -4.27 52.83 -8.07
C PHE A 266 -4.77 52.82 -9.52
N ILE A 267 -5.36 51.72 -9.97
CA ILE A 267 -5.89 51.61 -11.34
C ILE A 267 -7.06 52.55 -11.55
N LEU A 268 -7.96 52.70 -10.60
CA LEU A 268 -9.07 53.65 -10.68
C LEU A 268 -8.54 55.10 -10.75
N TYR A 269 -7.61 55.46 -9.87
CA TYR A 269 -7.08 56.82 -9.82
C TYR A 269 -6.26 57.20 -11.08
N PHE A 270 -5.25 56.42 -11.42
CA PHE A 270 -4.38 56.73 -12.56
C PHE A 270 -5.01 56.37 -13.91
N GLY A 271 -5.79 55.28 -13.96
CA GLY A 271 -6.50 54.90 -15.18
C GLY A 271 -7.58 55.90 -15.59
N SER A 272 -8.34 56.44 -14.62
CA SER A 272 -9.30 57.50 -14.92
C SER A 272 -8.61 58.79 -15.46
N ARG A 273 -7.45 59.15 -14.91
CA ARG A 273 -6.66 60.26 -15.45
C ARG A 273 -6.18 60.02 -16.87
N ASN A 274 -5.81 58.79 -17.22
CA ASN A 274 -5.44 58.41 -18.58
C ASN A 274 -6.65 58.52 -19.53
N VAL A 275 -7.87 58.19 -19.10
CA VAL A 275 -9.10 58.31 -19.89
C VAL A 275 -9.48 59.79 -20.07
N LEU A 276 -9.30 60.62 -19.03
CA LEU A 276 -9.58 62.05 -19.07
C LEU A 276 -8.50 62.85 -19.81
N GLY A 277 -7.45 62.20 -20.33
CA GLY A 277 -6.35 62.87 -21.04
C GLY A 277 -5.38 63.68 -20.16
N THR A 278 -5.51 63.55 -18.81
CA THR A 278 -4.63 64.21 -17.83
C THR A 278 -3.55 63.27 -17.26
N GLY A 279 -3.50 62.05 -17.74
CA GLY A 279 -2.51 61.05 -17.35
C GLY A 279 -1.30 60.98 -18.26
N TRP A 280 -0.45 59.96 -18.08
CA TRP A 280 0.76 59.77 -18.89
C TRP A 280 0.54 58.98 -20.19
N LYS A 281 -0.65 58.40 -20.42
CA LYS A 281 -1.04 57.70 -21.63
C LYS A 281 -2.51 57.97 -21.94
N SER A 282 -2.83 58.27 -23.19
CA SER A 282 -4.23 58.44 -23.59
C SER A 282 -4.91 57.09 -23.72
N TRP A 283 -6.00 56.92 -23.00
CA TRP A 283 -6.83 55.73 -23.01
C TRP A 283 -8.25 56.04 -23.47
N ASP A 284 -8.90 55.06 -24.08
CA ASP A 284 -10.35 55.02 -24.21
C ASP A 284 -10.99 54.23 -23.06
N VAL A 285 -12.30 54.25 -22.96
CA VAL A 285 -13.06 53.50 -21.93
C VAL A 285 -12.90 51.97 -22.11
N ALA A 286 -12.70 51.51 -23.35
CA ALA A 286 -12.49 50.12 -23.66
C ALA A 286 -11.18 49.59 -23.06
N VAL A 287 -10.07 50.34 -23.23
CA VAL A 287 -8.77 50.01 -22.64
C VAL A 287 -8.82 50.02 -21.13
N PHE A 288 -9.46 51.03 -20.53
CA PHE A 288 -9.62 51.12 -19.08
C PHE A 288 -10.35 49.88 -18.51
N THR A 289 -11.49 49.54 -19.11
CA THR A 289 -12.28 48.38 -18.69
C THR A 289 -11.51 47.07 -18.87
N THR A 290 -10.81 46.88 -19.99
CA THR A 290 -9.95 45.74 -20.25
C THR A 290 -8.87 45.59 -19.18
N PHE A 291 -8.16 46.70 -18.86
CA PHE A 291 -7.08 46.71 -17.89
C PHE A 291 -7.58 46.36 -16.48
N LEU A 292 -8.67 47.01 -16.05
CA LEU A 292 -9.28 46.76 -14.75
C LEU A 292 -9.76 45.30 -14.61
N SER A 293 -10.47 44.78 -15.61
CA SER A 293 -10.96 43.39 -15.61
C SER A 293 -9.80 42.39 -15.61
N CYS A 294 -8.75 42.64 -16.39
CA CYS A 294 -7.55 41.82 -16.42
C CYS A 294 -6.85 41.77 -15.05
N PHE A 295 -6.72 42.93 -14.39
CA PHE A 295 -6.12 43.03 -13.07
C PHE A 295 -6.94 42.29 -12.00
N LEU A 296 -8.26 42.42 -12.00
CA LEU A 296 -9.14 41.71 -11.06
C LEU A 296 -9.01 40.19 -11.21
N LYS A 297 -8.91 39.68 -12.45
CA LYS A 297 -8.70 38.25 -12.72
C LYS A 297 -7.29 37.79 -12.31
N LEU A 298 -6.26 38.64 -12.51
CA LEU A 298 -4.90 38.40 -12.02
C LEU A 298 -4.89 38.25 -10.49
N ALA A 299 -5.54 39.16 -9.76
CA ALA A 299 -5.61 39.16 -8.32
C ALA A 299 -6.26 37.87 -7.77
N VAL A 300 -7.36 37.41 -8.39
CA VAL A 300 -8.00 36.16 -8.01
C VAL A 300 -7.09 34.95 -8.28
N LYS A 301 -6.45 34.92 -9.44
CA LYS A 301 -5.57 33.79 -9.83
C LYS A 301 -4.34 33.67 -8.94
N SER A 302 -3.70 34.80 -8.59
CA SER A 302 -2.50 34.78 -7.76
C SER A 302 -2.75 34.28 -6.33
N SER A 303 -3.97 34.43 -5.78
CA SER A 303 -4.33 33.87 -4.46
C SER A 303 -4.29 32.33 -4.41
N HIS A 304 -4.38 31.68 -5.56
CA HIS A 304 -4.35 30.21 -5.64
C HIS A 304 -2.92 29.63 -5.69
N ALA A 305 -1.91 30.42 -5.97
CA ALA A 305 -0.52 29.95 -6.06
C ALA A 305 -0.03 29.26 -4.77
N ALA A 306 -0.46 29.73 -3.61
CA ALA A 306 -0.11 29.12 -2.32
C ALA A 306 -0.60 27.66 -2.17
N LYS A 307 -1.72 27.28 -2.78
CA LYS A 307 -2.27 25.92 -2.74
C LYS A 307 -1.39 24.91 -3.46
N LEU A 308 -0.66 25.34 -4.49
CA LEU A 308 0.29 24.50 -5.22
C LEU A 308 1.41 23.99 -4.30
N PHE A 309 2.01 24.90 -3.53
CA PHE A 309 3.13 24.55 -2.64
C PHE A 309 2.74 23.48 -1.63
N ASN A 310 1.55 23.60 -1.03
CA ASN A 310 1.08 22.61 -0.05
C ASN A 310 0.87 21.22 -0.69
N ALA A 311 0.30 21.17 -1.91
CA ALA A 311 0.07 19.92 -2.61
C ALA A 311 1.37 19.23 -3.03
N VAL A 312 2.33 20.01 -3.55
CA VAL A 312 3.64 19.52 -3.96
C VAL A 312 4.44 19.06 -2.74
N HIS A 313 4.41 19.82 -1.64
CA HIS A 313 5.11 19.44 -0.41
C HIS A 313 4.54 18.12 0.17
N LYS A 314 3.22 17.97 0.22
CA LYS A 314 2.58 16.72 0.67
C LYS A 314 3.03 15.53 -0.18
N ALA A 315 2.99 15.67 -1.50
CA ALA A 315 3.45 14.63 -2.42
C ALA A 315 4.95 14.29 -2.25
N GLN A 316 5.80 15.29 -1.99
CA GLN A 316 7.22 15.06 -1.71
C GLN A 316 7.46 14.26 -0.43
N VAL A 317 6.68 14.52 0.62
CA VAL A 317 6.75 13.76 1.87
C VAL A 317 6.34 12.31 1.61
N SER A 318 5.19 12.07 0.97
CA SER A 318 4.71 10.74 0.63
C SER A 318 5.67 10.00 -0.30
N TRP A 319 6.27 10.70 -1.30
CA TRP A 319 7.29 10.13 -2.17
C TRP A 319 8.53 9.65 -1.39
N LYS A 320 9.03 10.41 -0.45
CA LYS A 320 10.17 10.00 0.38
C LYS A 320 9.90 8.71 1.15
N ARG A 321 8.64 8.49 1.56
CA ARG A 321 8.22 7.28 2.30
C ARG A 321 8.11 6.06 1.40
N ILE A 322 7.61 6.23 0.16
CA ILE A 322 7.42 5.10 -0.77
C ILE A 322 8.66 4.82 -1.64
N LYS A 323 9.52 5.81 -1.86
CA LYS A 323 10.71 5.67 -2.73
C LYS A 323 11.58 4.43 -2.43
N PRO A 324 11.88 4.06 -1.18
CA PRO A 324 12.64 2.84 -0.87
C PRO A 324 11.94 1.56 -1.34
N LEU A 325 10.60 1.60 -1.43
CA LEU A 325 9.77 0.50 -1.86
C LEU A 325 9.57 0.45 -3.39
N MET A 326 9.98 1.49 -4.12
CA MET A 326 9.83 1.58 -5.59
C MET A 326 11.01 0.99 -6.36
N LYS A 327 12.01 0.43 -5.66
CA LYS A 327 13.09 -0.32 -6.31
C LYS A 327 12.56 -1.69 -6.67
N GLU A 328 12.57 -2.02 -7.95
CA GLU A 328 12.36 -3.38 -8.41
C GLU A 328 13.69 -4.13 -8.28
N ASP A 329 13.72 -5.16 -7.44
CA ASP A 329 14.72 -6.20 -7.58
C ASP A 329 14.38 -6.98 -8.85
N THR A 330 15.39 -7.28 -9.67
CA THR A 330 15.23 -8.13 -10.85
C THR A 330 14.88 -9.54 -10.37
N TYR A 331 13.60 -9.84 -10.36
CA TYR A 331 13.10 -11.18 -10.07
C TYR A 331 13.14 -11.98 -11.37
N GLU A 332 13.94 -13.06 -11.37
CA GLU A 332 13.86 -14.07 -12.42
C GLU A 332 12.71 -15.01 -12.06
N ASP A 333 11.70 -15.04 -12.90
CA ASP A 333 10.39 -15.69 -12.66
C ASP A 333 10.45 -17.23 -12.82
N ASP A 334 11.59 -17.79 -13.20
CA ASP A 334 11.75 -19.22 -13.41
C ASP A 334 12.17 -19.93 -12.10
N SER A 335 11.21 -20.29 -11.25
CA SER A 335 11.39 -21.24 -10.17
C SER A 335 11.50 -22.66 -10.74
N LEU A 336 12.67 -23.00 -11.28
CA LEU A 336 12.96 -24.39 -11.66
C LEU A 336 13.03 -25.22 -10.38
N VAL A 337 12.12 -26.21 -10.25
CA VAL A 337 12.18 -27.21 -9.17
C VAL A 337 13.56 -27.85 -9.19
N GLN A 338 14.29 -27.76 -8.08
CA GLN A 338 15.64 -28.31 -7.97
C GLN A 338 15.57 -29.85 -7.94
N LYS A 339 16.66 -30.50 -8.37
CA LYS A 339 16.76 -31.95 -8.26
C LYS A 339 16.94 -32.37 -6.79
N PRO A 340 16.46 -33.58 -6.38
CA PRO A 340 16.75 -34.12 -5.08
C PRO A 340 18.24 -34.14 -4.76
N GLY A 341 18.61 -33.80 -3.53
CA GLY A 341 20.01 -33.71 -3.13
C GLY A 341 20.23 -33.66 -1.63
N MET A 342 21.47 -33.74 -1.22
CA MET A 342 21.88 -33.71 0.17
C MET A 342 21.74 -32.28 0.75
N LEU A 343 21.19 -32.19 1.95
CA LEU A 343 21.12 -31.00 2.77
C LEU A 343 22.14 -31.11 3.91
N GLU A 344 23.05 -30.15 3.99
CA GLU A 344 24.06 -30.03 5.05
C GLU A 344 23.86 -28.75 5.85
N VAL A 345 23.76 -28.89 7.16
CA VAL A 345 23.70 -27.79 8.11
C VAL A 345 24.92 -27.84 9.01
N SER A 346 25.70 -26.77 9.09
CA SER A 346 26.95 -26.74 9.83
C SER A 346 27.03 -25.49 10.71
N HIS A 347 27.10 -25.70 12.04
CA HIS A 347 27.29 -24.68 13.06
C HIS A 347 26.25 -23.54 12.97
N VAL A 348 25.00 -23.85 12.65
CA VAL A 348 23.94 -22.85 12.50
C VAL A 348 23.45 -22.37 13.84
N SER A 349 23.43 -21.05 14.00
CA SER A 349 22.87 -20.36 15.16
C SER A 349 21.86 -19.32 14.70
N PHE A 350 20.84 -19.07 15.50
CA PHE A 350 19.77 -18.14 15.13
C PHE A 350 19.38 -17.20 16.28
N VAL A 351 19.19 -15.93 15.93
CA VAL A 351 18.72 -14.87 16.83
C VAL A 351 17.76 -13.94 16.10
N TYR A 352 16.62 -13.62 16.71
CA TYR A 352 15.78 -12.53 16.21
C TYR A 352 16.38 -11.17 16.55
N PRO A 353 16.17 -10.14 15.72
CA PRO A 353 16.64 -8.79 16.01
C PRO A 353 16.22 -8.32 17.41
N GLY A 354 17.20 -7.94 18.25
CA GLY A 354 16.93 -7.44 19.60
C GLY A 354 16.51 -8.48 20.64
N ARG A 355 16.66 -9.77 20.37
CA ARG A 355 16.36 -10.88 21.31
C ARG A 355 17.59 -11.73 21.61
N GLU A 356 17.46 -12.65 22.55
CA GLU A 356 18.48 -13.67 22.85
C GLU A 356 18.52 -14.75 21.79
N LYS A 357 19.64 -15.50 21.72
CA LYS A 357 19.79 -16.64 20.81
C LYS A 357 18.73 -17.70 21.10
N ILE A 358 18.05 -18.17 20.05
CA ILE A 358 17.03 -19.22 20.15
C ILE A 358 17.70 -20.60 20.19
N TYR A 359 18.72 -20.79 19.33
CA TYR A 359 19.56 -21.99 19.35
C TYR A 359 20.94 -21.68 18.80
N GLU A 360 21.91 -22.51 19.15
CA GLU A 360 23.30 -22.38 18.73
C GLU A 360 23.91 -23.73 18.32
N ASP A 361 24.89 -23.67 17.42
CA ASP A 361 25.72 -24.80 16.97
C ASP A 361 24.90 -25.99 16.43
N PHE A 362 23.84 -25.74 15.68
CA PHE A 362 23.02 -26.77 15.05
C PHE A 362 23.74 -27.40 13.87
N ASN A 363 23.80 -28.74 13.87
CA ASN A 363 24.42 -29.53 12.82
C ASN A 363 23.47 -30.63 12.35
N LEU A 364 23.32 -30.83 11.01
CA LEU A 364 22.47 -31.84 10.40
C LEU A 364 23.02 -32.24 9.03
N SER A 365 22.96 -33.54 8.72
CA SER A 365 23.13 -34.03 7.37
C SER A 365 21.91 -34.89 7.01
N ALA A 366 21.25 -34.55 5.91
CA ALA A 366 20.01 -35.19 5.48
C ALA A 366 20.06 -35.56 3.99
N PHE A 367 19.46 -36.72 3.66
CA PHE A 367 19.44 -37.29 2.31
C PHE A 367 18.00 -37.39 1.79
N PRO A 368 17.80 -37.39 0.47
CA PRO A 368 16.49 -37.62 -0.12
C PRO A 368 15.81 -38.89 0.39
N GLY A 369 14.51 -38.80 0.66
CA GLY A 369 13.69 -39.87 1.22
C GLY A 369 13.69 -39.96 2.76
N GLN A 370 14.52 -39.16 3.44
CA GLN A 370 14.53 -39.14 4.90
C GLN A 370 13.47 -38.21 5.48
N ILE A 371 12.82 -38.67 6.55
CA ILE A 371 11.94 -37.88 7.42
C ILE A 371 12.66 -37.59 8.74
N ILE A 372 12.83 -36.32 9.05
CA ILE A 372 13.54 -35.84 10.22
C ILE A 372 12.52 -35.19 11.17
N GLY A 373 12.30 -35.81 12.33
CA GLY A 373 11.41 -35.28 13.34
C GLY A 373 12.09 -34.25 14.22
N VAL A 374 11.47 -33.09 14.39
CA VAL A 374 11.94 -32.04 15.29
C VAL A 374 10.99 -31.88 16.44
N THR A 375 11.49 -32.04 17.66
CA THR A 375 10.67 -31.91 18.87
C THR A 375 11.45 -31.25 20.02
N GLY A 376 10.76 -30.94 21.10
CA GLY A 376 11.31 -30.29 22.28
C GLY A 376 10.22 -29.61 23.09
N ALA A 377 10.57 -28.98 24.19
CA ALA A 377 9.64 -28.25 25.06
C ALA A 377 8.82 -27.19 24.31
N VAL A 378 7.69 -26.78 24.88
CA VAL A 378 6.88 -25.68 24.32
C VAL A 378 7.73 -24.40 24.30
N ALA A 379 7.64 -23.68 23.19
CA ALA A 379 8.41 -22.45 22.96
C ALA A 379 9.95 -22.59 22.90
N CYS A 380 10.51 -23.79 22.71
CA CYS A 380 11.95 -24.00 22.55
C CYS A 380 12.53 -23.52 21.20
N GLY A 381 11.70 -23.10 20.24
CA GLY A 381 12.13 -22.55 18.94
C GLY A 381 11.98 -23.49 17.74
N LYS A 382 11.16 -24.55 17.82
CA LYS A 382 10.91 -25.49 16.69
C LYS A 382 10.51 -24.76 15.41
N SER A 383 9.44 -23.97 15.44
CA SER A 383 8.98 -23.21 14.28
C SER A 383 10.02 -22.22 13.77
N THR A 384 10.86 -21.68 14.69
CA THR A 384 11.99 -20.81 14.31
C THR A 384 13.04 -21.59 13.52
N LEU A 385 13.34 -22.82 13.92
CA LEU A 385 14.27 -23.69 13.19
C LEU A 385 13.75 -23.96 11.77
N GLY A 386 12.47 -24.29 11.61
CA GLY A 386 11.84 -24.43 10.28
C GLY A 386 11.94 -23.15 9.44
N LYS A 387 11.66 -21.98 10.03
CA LYS A 387 11.73 -20.68 9.34
C LYS A 387 13.15 -20.24 8.97
N THR A 388 14.18 -20.76 9.65
CA THR A 388 15.58 -20.42 9.31
C THR A 388 15.92 -20.88 7.89
N PHE A 389 15.39 -22.01 7.42
CA PHE A 389 15.59 -22.50 6.06
C PHE A 389 14.95 -21.60 4.98
N LEU A 390 13.94 -20.82 5.33
CA LEU A 390 13.31 -19.88 4.39
C LEU A 390 14.17 -18.65 4.10
N CYS A 391 15.24 -18.42 4.89
CA CYS A 391 16.08 -17.22 4.82
C CYS A 391 15.29 -15.90 4.93
N GLU A 392 14.16 -15.92 5.64
CA GLU A 392 13.36 -14.71 5.92
C GLU A 392 14.05 -13.79 6.94
N TYR A 393 14.96 -14.36 7.74
CA TYR A 393 15.81 -13.68 8.69
C TYR A 393 17.27 -14.17 8.52
N PRO A 394 18.26 -13.34 8.82
CA PRO A 394 19.67 -13.76 8.76
C PRO A 394 19.99 -14.79 9.85
N TYR A 395 20.88 -15.72 9.54
CA TYR A 395 21.40 -16.73 10.48
C TYR A 395 22.94 -16.76 10.46
N GLU A 396 23.55 -17.30 11.49
CA GLU A 396 25.01 -17.57 11.56
C GLU A 396 25.26 -19.04 11.19
N GLY A 397 26.41 -19.37 10.62
CA GLY A 397 26.76 -20.72 10.18
C GLY A 397 26.54 -20.96 8.70
N ARG A 398 26.31 -22.22 8.29
CA ARG A 398 26.16 -22.59 6.87
C ARG A 398 25.06 -23.61 6.67
N ILE A 399 24.17 -23.34 5.71
CA ILE A 399 23.17 -24.30 5.23
C ILE A 399 23.42 -24.51 3.73
N ARG A 400 23.79 -25.72 3.34
CA ARG A 400 24.12 -26.04 1.95
C ARG A 400 23.16 -27.07 1.38
N PHE A 401 22.77 -26.84 0.14
CA PHE A 401 22.05 -27.82 -0.67
C PHE A 401 22.82 -28.02 -1.97
N HIS A 402 23.15 -29.27 -2.32
CA HIS A 402 24.07 -29.57 -3.42
C HIS A 402 25.41 -28.82 -3.35
N GLY A 403 25.91 -28.56 -2.15
CA GLY A 403 27.17 -27.82 -1.95
C GLY A 403 27.06 -26.30 -2.11
N LYS A 404 25.91 -25.76 -2.56
CA LYS A 404 25.67 -24.31 -2.66
C LYS A 404 25.06 -23.78 -1.37
N GLU A 405 25.58 -22.65 -0.88
CA GLU A 405 25.10 -21.99 0.33
C GLU A 405 23.69 -21.39 0.12
N LEU A 406 22.76 -21.64 1.03
CA LEU A 406 21.36 -21.24 0.93
C LEU A 406 21.18 -19.71 0.91
N SER A 407 21.99 -18.99 1.68
CA SER A 407 21.97 -17.51 1.73
C SER A 407 22.47 -16.86 0.44
N GLU A 408 23.29 -17.59 -0.36
CA GLU A 408 23.83 -17.12 -1.63
C GLU A 408 22.94 -17.50 -2.83
N MET A 409 21.92 -18.34 -2.61
CA MET A 409 20.95 -18.70 -3.65
C MET A 409 20.03 -17.54 -3.98
N THR A 410 19.65 -17.42 -5.24
CA THR A 410 18.59 -16.50 -5.68
C THR A 410 17.25 -16.91 -5.06
N LYS A 411 16.28 -15.98 -5.00
CA LYS A 411 14.93 -16.32 -4.52
C LYS A 411 14.29 -17.44 -5.34
N ALA A 412 14.45 -17.41 -6.66
CA ALA A 412 13.94 -18.45 -7.56
C ALA A 412 14.53 -19.83 -7.24
N GLU A 413 15.83 -19.93 -6.99
CA GLU A 413 16.50 -21.17 -6.60
C GLU A 413 15.98 -21.70 -5.25
N ARG A 414 15.80 -20.82 -4.24
CA ARG A 414 15.23 -21.20 -2.93
C ARG A 414 13.79 -21.66 -3.04
N THR A 415 12.95 -20.94 -3.80
CA THR A 415 11.55 -21.31 -4.04
C THR A 415 11.45 -22.65 -4.78
N GLY A 416 12.39 -22.94 -5.69
CA GLY A 416 12.48 -24.25 -6.36
C GLY A 416 12.97 -25.39 -5.47
N MET A 417 13.54 -25.09 -4.31
CA MET A 417 14.14 -26.08 -3.39
C MET A 417 13.28 -26.36 -2.17
N ILE A 418 12.64 -25.36 -1.55
CA ILE A 418 11.97 -25.47 -0.27
C ILE A 418 10.45 -25.35 -0.42
N GLY A 419 9.72 -26.34 0.07
CA GLY A 419 8.29 -26.29 0.36
C GLY A 419 8.08 -26.11 1.87
N TYR A 420 7.15 -25.23 2.25
CA TYR A 420 6.89 -24.92 3.65
C TYR A 420 5.39 -24.94 3.97
N LEU A 421 5.03 -25.66 5.03
CA LEU A 421 3.72 -25.62 5.66
C LEU A 421 3.88 -25.08 7.08
N GLY A 422 3.29 -23.91 7.36
CA GLY A 422 3.31 -23.30 8.70
C GLY A 422 2.26 -23.88 9.64
N HIS A 423 2.41 -23.62 10.94
CA HIS A 423 1.47 -24.06 11.98
C HIS A 423 0.04 -23.51 11.76
N ASP A 424 -0.08 -22.24 11.38
CA ASP A 424 -1.36 -21.61 11.05
C ASP A 424 -1.48 -21.51 9.52
N PRO A 425 -2.25 -22.41 8.87
CA PRO A 425 -2.33 -22.46 7.42
C PRO A 425 -3.13 -21.29 6.86
N GLU A 426 -2.51 -20.51 6.00
CA GLU A 426 -3.20 -19.43 5.26
C GLU A 426 -3.87 -19.99 4.00
N LEU A 427 -5.18 -19.81 3.87
CA LEU A 427 -5.96 -20.18 2.69
C LEU A 427 -6.28 -18.94 1.86
N PHE A 428 -6.18 -19.11 0.56
CA PHE A 428 -6.64 -18.08 -0.39
C PHE A 428 -8.18 -18.06 -0.42
N ASN A 429 -8.74 -16.90 -0.61
CA ASN A 429 -10.19 -16.73 -0.83
C ASN A 429 -10.56 -17.17 -2.25
N ASP A 430 -10.53 -18.48 -2.46
CA ASP A 430 -10.72 -19.14 -3.74
C ASP A 430 -11.27 -20.56 -3.52
N SER A 431 -11.56 -21.31 -4.59
CA SER A 431 -12.04 -22.68 -4.50
C SER A 431 -11.03 -23.64 -3.84
N VAL A 432 -11.52 -24.77 -3.32
CA VAL A 432 -10.66 -25.87 -2.82
C VAL A 432 -9.66 -26.28 -3.89
N ARG A 433 -10.12 -26.46 -5.14
CA ARG A 433 -9.30 -26.79 -6.30
C ARG A 433 -8.16 -25.77 -6.49
N ASN A 434 -8.49 -24.47 -6.54
CA ASN A 434 -7.51 -23.42 -6.78
C ASN A 434 -6.56 -23.24 -5.59
N ASN A 435 -7.01 -23.52 -4.37
CA ASN A 435 -6.13 -23.56 -3.20
C ASN A 435 -5.07 -24.66 -3.26
N ILE A 436 -5.35 -25.79 -3.93
CA ILE A 436 -4.39 -26.88 -4.12
C ILE A 436 -3.47 -26.59 -5.30
N LEU A 437 -4.05 -26.27 -6.47
CA LEU A 437 -3.32 -26.23 -7.74
C LEU A 437 -2.53 -24.93 -7.96
N LEU A 438 -2.97 -23.80 -7.39
CA LEU A 438 -2.37 -22.47 -7.59
C LEU A 438 -2.13 -22.11 -9.07
N GLY A 439 -2.94 -22.67 -9.99
CA GLY A 439 -2.84 -22.45 -11.41
C GLY A 439 -2.10 -23.54 -12.20
N ASP A 440 -1.53 -24.53 -11.53
CA ASP A 440 -0.93 -25.69 -12.20
C ASP A 440 -2.02 -26.60 -12.80
N ASP A 441 -1.69 -27.30 -13.88
CA ASP A 441 -2.56 -28.27 -14.55
C ASP A 441 -2.26 -29.68 -14.04
N ASP A 442 -2.92 -30.06 -12.92
CA ASP A 442 -2.77 -31.38 -12.29
C ASP A 442 -4.12 -31.85 -11.71
N ASP A 443 -4.20 -33.11 -11.27
CA ASP A 443 -5.37 -33.68 -10.61
C ASP A 443 -5.34 -33.40 -9.10
N PRO A 444 -6.20 -32.52 -8.56
CA PRO A 444 -6.22 -32.20 -7.13
C PRO A 444 -6.75 -33.34 -6.26
N GLU A 445 -7.53 -34.29 -6.83
CA GLU A 445 -8.17 -35.37 -6.08
C GLU A 445 -7.14 -36.33 -5.45
N LYS A 446 -6.03 -36.58 -6.14
CA LYS A 446 -4.95 -37.44 -5.61
C LYS A 446 -4.29 -36.84 -4.35
N TYR A 447 -4.24 -35.51 -4.24
CA TYR A 447 -3.69 -34.84 -3.08
C TYR A 447 -4.69 -34.78 -1.93
N LEU A 448 -5.99 -34.61 -2.22
CA LEU A 448 -7.06 -34.70 -1.23
C LEU A 448 -7.11 -36.10 -0.60
N LYS A 449 -7.00 -37.18 -1.40
CA LYS A 449 -6.92 -38.57 -0.92
C LYS A 449 -5.67 -38.78 -0.06
N ALA A 450 -4.53 -38.19 -0.45
CA ALA A 450 -3.29 -38.35 0.33
C ALA A 450 -3.40 -37.78 1.75
N VAL A 451 -4.23 -36.75 1.95
CA VAL A 451 -4.47 -36.12 3.25
C VAL A 451 -5.81 -36.49 3.88
N CYS A 452 -6.49 -37.54 3.39
CA CYS A 452 -7.79 -38.04 3.89
C CYS A 452 -8.84 -36.93 4.00
N PHE A 453 -8.96 -36.07 2.97
CA PHE A 453 -9.90 -34.95 2.96
C PHE A 453 -10.90 -34.97 1.78
N ASP A 454 -10.77 -35.94 0.87
CA ASP A 454 -11.61 -36.11 -0.31
C ASP A 454 -13.08 -36.38 0.02
N GLY A 455 -13.35 -37.21 1.05
CA GLY A 455 -14.70 -37.48 1.51
C GLY A 455 -15.45 -36.25 1.99
N GLU A 456 -14.83 -35.44 2.85
CA GLU A 456 -15.44 -34.24 3.38
C GLU A 456 -15.64 -33.16 2.28
N VAL A 457 -14.71 -33.06 1.33
CA VAL A 457 -14.86 -32.16 0.18
C VAL A 457 -16.00 -32.61 -0.73
N ALA A 458 -16.21 -33.92 -0.92
CA ALA A 458 -17.32 -34.44 -1.71
C ALA A 458 -18.70 -34.16 -1.07
N GLU A 459 -18.77 -34.01 0.26
CA GLU A 459 -19.98 -33.64 0.99
C GLU A 459 -20.28 -32.11 0.95
N MET A 460 -19.33 -31.27 0.52
CA MET A 460 -19.57 -29.84 0.36
C MET A 460 -20.53 -29.56 -0.80
N GLU A 461 -21.35 -28.50 -0.68
CA GLU A 461 -22.41 -28.16 -1.64
C GLU A 461 -21.90 -28.03 -3.09
N GLU A 462 -20.70 -27.45 -3.29
CA GLU A 462 -20.05 -27.28 -4.59
C GLU A 462 -18.80 -28.17 -4.76
N GLY A 463 -18.58 -29.13 -3.86
CA GLY A 463 -17.43 -30.03 -3.89
C GLY A 463 -16.09 -29.28 -3.96
N MET A 464 -15.24 -29.63 -4.92
CA MET A 464 -13.94 -28.99 -5.12
C MET A 464 -14.02 -27.51 -5.57
N ASP A 465 -15.16 -27.06 -6.06
CA ASP A 465 -15.37 -25.67 -6.50
C ASP A 465 -15.89 -24.78 -5.36
N THR A 466 -16.11 -25.37 -4.15
CA THR A 466 -16.48 -24.62 -2.95
C THR A 466 -15.43 -23.56 -2.64
N ILE A 467 -15.86 -22.30 -2.53
CA ILE A 467 -15.00 -21.18 -2.15
C ILE A 467 -14.73 -21.23 -0.64
N VAL A 468 -13.45 -21.23 -0.26
CA VAL A 468 -12.98 -21.26 1.12
C VAL A 468 -12.17 -20.00 1.46
N GLY A 469 -11.86 -19.79 2.73
CA GLY A 469 -11.11 -18.61 3.19
C GLY A 469 -11.99 -17.53 3.77
N ASN A 470 -11.51 -16.28 3.84
CA ASN A 470 -12.17 -15.19 4.58
C ASN A 470 -13.54 -14.75 3.99
N GLY A 471 -13.81 -15.02 2.73
CA GLY A 471 -15.06 -14.66 2.04
C GLY A 471 -15.97 -15.84 1.70
N GLY A 472 -15.56 -17.08 2.03
CA GLY A 472 -16.29 -18.31 1.72
C GLY A 472 -16.63 -19.14 2.95
N VAL A 473 -16.77 -20.45 2.74
CA VAL A 473 -17.03 -21.42 3.82
C VAL A 473 -15.84 -21.45 4.77
N ARG A 474 -16.13 -21.35 6.07
CA ARG A 474 -15.10 -21.49 7.11
C ARG A 474 -14.82 -22.96 7.36
N LEU A 475 -13.61 -23.38 7.02
CA LEU A 475 -13.12 -24.70 7.36
C LEU A 475 -12.76 -24.78 8.85
N SER A 476 -12.87 -25.97 9.44
CA SER A 476 -12.29 -26.24 10.75
C SER A 476 -10.76 -26.15 10.69
N GLY A 477 -10.08 -26.00 11.83
CA GLY A 477 -8.62 -25.97 11.87
C GLY A 477 -7.97 -27.18 11.18
N GLY A 478 -8.49 -28.39 11.41
CA GLY A 478 -8.01 -29.61 10.79
C GLY A 478 -8.26 -29.70 9.29
N GLN A 479 -9.42 -29.24 8.83
CA GLN A 479 -9.73 -29.14 7.40
C GLN A 479 -8.79 -28.17 6.68
N ALA A 480 -8.57 -27.00 7.28
CA ALA A 480 -7.65 -25.99 6.73
C ALA A 480 -6.21 -26.52 6.67
N GLN A 481 -5.77 -27.24 7.71
CA GLN A 481 -4.45 -27.86 7.78
C GLN A 481 -4.28 -28.92 6.68
N ARG A 482 -5.25 -29.82 6.51
CA ARG A 482 -5.21 -30.85 5.46
C ARG A 482 -5.23 -30.25 4.06
N LEU A 483 -6.04 -29.22 3.83
CA LEU A 483 -6.06 -28.53 2.53
C LEU A 483 -4.71 -27.87 2.22
N ALA A 484 -4.07 -27.23 3.20
CA ALA A 484 -2.75 -26.64 3.03
C ALA A 484 -1.64 -27.71 2.86
N LEU A 485 -1.77 -28.87 3.52
CA LEU A 485 -0.87 -30.01 3.29
C LEU A 485 -1.04 -30.56 1.88
N ALA A 486 -2.28 -30.74 1.38
CA ALA A 486 -2.55 -31.15 0.00
C ALA A 486 -1.91 -30.19 -1.03
N ARG A 487 -2.01 -28.88 -0.81
CA ARG A 487 -1.31 -27.87 -1.58
C ARG A 487 0.21 -28.06 -1.55
N THR A 488 0.78 -28.31 -0.36
CA THR A 488 2.23 -28.51 -0.19
C THR A 488 2.71 -29.76 -0.92
N LEU A 489 1.93 -30.85 -0.93
CA LEU A 489 2.22 -32.06 -1.68
C LEU A 489 2.08 -31.87 -3.20
N CYS A 490 1.12 -31.07 -3.64
CA CYS A 490 0.97 -30.71 -5.06
C CYS A 490 2.22 -29.98 -5.58
N HIS A 491 2.71 -29.03 -4.82
CA HIS A 491 3.92 -28.25 -5.16
C HIS A 491 5.16 -28.79 -4.48
N LYS A 492 5.32 -30.13 -4.45
CA LYS A 492 6.44 -30.81 -3.81
C LYS A 492 7.80 -30.23 -4.21
N ARG A 493 8.68 -30.07 -3.22
CA ARG A 493 10.05 -29.59 -3.38
C ARG A 493 11.05 -30.62 -2.81
N PRO A 494 12.35 -30.54 -3.18
CA PRO A 494 13.38 -31.41 -2.61
C PRO A 494 13.52 -31.37 -1.09
N VAL A 495 13.20 -30.24 -0.47
CA VAL A 495 13.15 -30.09 1.00
C VAL A 495 11.77 -29.61 1.38
N LEU A 496 11.07 -30.36 2.21
CA LEU A 496 9.75 -30.01 2.75
C LEU A 496 9.88 -29.77 4.26
N ILE A 497 9.38 -28.64 4.71
CA ILE A 497 9.34 -28.27 6.12
C ILE A 497 7.87 -28.17 6.52
N LEU A 498 7.46 -29.03 7.45
CA LEU A 498 6.09 -29.16 7.89
C LEU A 498 6.00 -28.84 9.38
N ASP A 499 5.39 -27.71 9.73
CA ASP A 499 5.27 -27.22 11.11
C ASP A 499 3.92 -27.65 11.69
N ASP A 500 3.95 -28.74 12.45
CA ASP A 500 2.84 -29.39 13.14
C ASP A 500 1.64 -29.70 12.21
N PRO A 501 1.87 -30.40 11.07
CA PRO A 501 0.87 -30.59 10.03
C PRO A 501 -0.35 -31.41 10.47
N PHE A 502 -0.27 -32.09 11.63
CA PHE A 502 -1.27 -33.00 12.14
C PHE A 502 -2.00 -32.50 13.39
N SER A 503 -1.79 -31.25 13.81
CA SER A 503 -2.22 -30.69 15.11
C SER A 503 -3.71 -30.87 15.43
N ALA A 504 -4.55 -30.92 14.40
CA ALA A 504 -6.01 -30.99 14.54
C ALA A 504 -6.61 -32.29 13.98
N LEU A 505 -5.81 -33.36 13.83
CA LEU A 505 -6.25 -34.66 13.38
C LEU A 505 -6.41 -35.62 14.55
N ASP A 506 -7.35 -36.58 14.42
CA ASP A 506 -7.40 -37.75 15.26
C ASP A 506 -6.24 -38.72 14.89
N ARG A 507 -5.95 -39.63 15.78
CA ARG A 507 -4.78 -40.52 15.66
C ARG A 507 -4.82 -41.42 14.43
N GLU A 508 -6.00 -41.97 14.09
CA GLU A 508 -6.15 -42.90 12.96
C GLU A 508 -5.90 -42.16 11.63
N THR A 509 -6.53 -40.99 11.45
CA THR A 509 -6.32 -40.14 10.29
C THR A 509 -4.87 -39.68 10.20
N GLU A 510 -4.21 -39.36 11.33
CA GLU A 510 -2.82 -38.92 11.36
C GLU A 510 -1.86 -40.01 10.88
N GLU A 511 -2.01 -41.26 11.38
CA GLU A 511 -1.18 -42.40 10.98
C GLU A 511 -1.34 -42.69 9.48
N GLU A 512 -2.56 -42.59 8.93
CA GLU A 512 -2.81 -42.75 7.50
C GLU A 512 -2.18 -41.61 6.66
N VAL A 513 -2.37 -40.35 7.06
CA VAL A 513 -1.77 -39.21 6.37
C VAL A 513 -0.24 -39.26 6.43
N PHE A 514 0.35 -39.69 7.56
CA PHE A 514 1.80 -39.88 7.70
C PHE A 514 2.32 -40.99 6.77
N ALA A 515 1.64 -42.12 6.69
CA ALA A 515 1.99 -43.21 5.77
C ALA A 515 1.91 -42.77 4.28
N ASN A 516 0.89 -41.98 3.95
CA ASN A 516 0.75 -41.39 2.61
C ASN A 516 1.83 -40.35 2.34
N LEU A 517 2.15 -39.46 3.30
CA LEU A 517 3.23 -38.47 3.21
C LEU A 517 4.56 -39.15 2.85
N ARG A 518 4.91 -40.24 3.54
CA ARG A 518 6.15 -41.01 3.27
C ARG A 518 6.22 -41.53 1.82
N LYS A 519 5.09 -42.00 1.27
CA LYS A 519 5.01 -42.46 -0.13
C LYS A 519 5.19 -41.28 -1.12
N PHE A 520 4.52 -40.15 -0.87
CA PHE A 520 4.57 -39.00 -1.74
C PHE A 520 5.94 -38.27 -1.74
N THR A 521 6.71 -38.39 -0.64
CA THR A 521 7.95 -37.64 -0.41
C THR A 521 9.21 -38.52 -0.48
N ALA A 522 9.12 -39.71 -1.10
CA ALA A 522 10.22 -40.68 -1.20
C ALA A 522 11.53 -40.12 -1.80
N ASP A 523 11.47 -39.06 -2.58
CA ASP A 523 12.60 -38.35 -3.20
C ASP A 523 12.87 -36.98 -2.57
N SER A 524 12.18 -36.61 -1.51
CA SER A 524 12.36 -35.34 -0.79
C SER A 524 12.93 -35.56 0.60
N ILE A 525 13.58 -34.56 1.17
CA ILE A 525 13.92 -34.48 2.58
C ILE A 525 12.75 -33.83 3.30
N VAL A 526 12.19 -34.48 4.31
CA VAL A 526 11.08 -33.93 5.10
C VAL A 526 11.58 -33.58 6.50
N ILE A 527 11.45 -32.31 6.88
CA ILE A 527 11.68 -31.81 8.24
C ILE A 527 10.31 -31.62 8.88
N LEU A 528 9.92 -32.53 9.76
CA LEU A 528 8.63 -32.59 10.42
C LEU A 528 8.74 -32.05 11.84
N LEU A 529 8.21 -30.87 12.10
CA LEU A 529 8.12 -30.35 13.46
C LEU A 529 6.82 -30.84 14.08
N SER A 530 6.93 -31.56 15.18
CA SER A 530 5.73 -32.11 15.87
C SER A 530 5.91 -32.22 17.37
N HIS A 531 4.78 -32.17 18.06
CA HIS A 531 4.67 -32.46 19.48
C HIS A 531 4.23 -33.92 19.74
N ARG A 532 3.85 -34.66 18.70
CA ARG A 532 3.28 -36.02 18.78
C ARG A 532 4.38 -37.05 18.59
N LEU A 533 4.93 -37.51 19.70
CA LEU A 533 6.15 -38.36 19.72
C LEU A 533 5.93 -39.81 19.28
N TYR A 534 4.70 -40.31 19.27
CA TYR A 534 4.42 -41.70 18.90
C TYR A 534 4.73 -42.04 17.43
N LEU A 535 4.85 -41.03 16.54
CA LEU A 535 5.31 -41.22 15.16
C LEU A 535 6.85 -41.22 15.04
N PHE A 536 7.58 -40.76 16.07
CA PHE A 536 9.04 -40.56 16.00
C PHE A 536 9.85 -41.86 15.85
N PRO A 537 9.42 -43.05 16.37
CA PRO A 537 10.08 -44.32 16.07
C PRO A 537 10.16 -44.65 14.56
N GLU A 538 9.24 -44.13 13.75
CA GLU A 538 9.23 -44.34 12.31
C GLU A 538 10.10 -43.34 11.54
N MET A 539 10.65 -42.31 12.19
CA MET A 539 11.45 -41.26 11.54
C MET A 539 12.93 -41.70 11.45
N ASP A 540 13.60 -41.25 10.38
CA ASP A 540 14.99 -41.61 10.09
C ASP A 540 15.98 -40.94 11.05
N GLN A 541 15.65 -39.68 11.48
CA GLN A 541 16.42 -38.94 12.47
C GLN A 541 15.48 -38.12 13.36
N VAL A 542 15.91 -37.88 14.58
CA VAL A 542 15.22 -37.04 15.56
C VAL A 542 16.13 -35.87 15.99
N LEU A 543 15.60 -34.67 15.94
CA LEU A 543 16.22 -33.48 16.48
C LEU A 543 15.52 -33.09 17.79
N TRP A 544 16.25 -33.24 18.90
CA TRP A 544 15.81 -32.83 20.22
C TRP A 544 16.29 -31.41 20.53
N MET A 545 15.35 -30.49 20.81
CA MET A 545 15.63 -29.11 21.15
C MET A 545 15.44 -28.83 22.63
N GLU A 546 16.53 -28.51 23.32
CA GLU A 546 16.54 -28.23 24.77
C GLU A 546 17.56 -27.15 25.09
N ALA A 547 17.17 -26.15 25.90
CA ALA A 547 18.03 -25.09 26.41
C ALA A 547 18.91 -24.41 25.34
N GLY A 548 18.35 -24.11 24.16
CA GLY A 548 19.05 -23.48 23.05
C GLY A 548 20.01 -24.40 22.27
N LYS A 549 20.02 -25.69 22.56
CA LYS A 549 20.82 -26.68 21.83
C LYS A 549 19.93 -27.59 21.02
N VAL A 550 20.40 -28.01 19.85
CA VAL A 550 19.75 -28.98 18.97
C VAL A 550 20.64 -30.20 18.86
N THR A 551 20.15 -31.37 19.32
CA THR A 551 20.90 -32.60 19.23
C THR A 551 20.22 -33.55 18.24
N ALA A 552 20.98 -34.02 17.26
CA ALA A 552 20.54 -35.02 16.27
C ALA A 552 20.90 -36.45 16.70
N GLY A 553 20.01 -37.40 16.42
CA GLY A 553 20.24 -38.85 16.68
C GLY A 553 19.09 -39.70 16.17
N THR A 554 19.17 -41.03 16.34
CA THR A 554 17.99 -41.90 16.13
C THR A 554 17.02 -41.74 17.31
N HIS A 555 15.79 -42.23 17.15
CA HIS A 555 14.81 -42.22 18.24
C HIS A 555 15.36 -42.87 19.50
N GLU A 556 16.00 -44.05 19.37
CA GLU A 556 16.58 -44.80 20.49
C GLU A 556 17.72 -44.04 21.17
N GLN A 557 18.60 -43.40 20.39
CA GLN A 557 19.71 -42.62 20.93
C GLN A 557 19.22 -41.39 21.73
N ILE A 558 18.18 -40.71 21.24
CA ILE A 558 17.58 -39.55 21.93
C ILE A 558 16.82 -40.04 23.18
N LEU A 559 16.11 -41.17 23.10
CA LEU A 559 15.39 -41.77 24.22
C LEU A 559 16.33 -42.11 25.37
N GLU A 560 17.51 -42.70 25.06
CA GLU A 560 18.52 -43.07 26.06
C GLU A 560 19.20 -41.86 26.68
N LYS A 561 19.49 -40.83 25.85
CA LYS A 561 20.30 -39.70 26.25
C LYS A 561 19.52 -38.60 27.01
N PHE A 562 18.24 -38.41 26.70
CA PHE A 562 17.42 -37.32 27.23
C PHE A 562 16.21 -37.81 28.04
N PRO A 563 16.29 -37.84 29.39
CA PRO A 563 15.20 -38.30 30.24
C PRO A 563 13.88 -37.54 30.07
N GLU A 564 13.94 -36.28 29.66
CA GLU A 564 12.74 -35.46 29.40
C GLU A 564 12.02 -35.93 28.13
N TYR A 565 12.77 -36.26 27.08
CA TYR A 565 12.21 -36.85 25.88
C TYR A 565 11.54 -38.19 26.18
N ALA A 566 12.20 -39.06 26.98
CA ALA A 566 11.66 -40.34 27.39
C ALA A 566 10.34 -40.18 28.15
N ARG A 567 10.27 -39.30 29.13
CA ARG A 567 9.04 -38.99 29.87
C ARG A 567 7.90 -38.54 29.00
N LEU A 568 8.19 -37.63 28.03
CA LEU A 568 7.18 -37.10 27.09
C LEU A 568 6.67 -38.23 26.17
N TYR A 569 7.55 -39.11 25.72
CA TYR A 569 7.20 -40.25 24.88
C TYR A 569 6.33 -41.25 25.64
N GLU A 570 6.73 -41.68 26.84
CA GLU A 570 5.98 -42.59 27.71
C GLU A 570 4.59 -42.04 28.07
N ALA A 571 4.52 -40.75 28.44
CA ALA A 571 3.25 -40.10 28.76
C ALA A 571 2.25 -40.07 27.59
N GLN A 572 2.74 -40.02 26.35
CA GLN A 572 1.89 -40.10 25.16
C GLN A 572 1.54 -41.56 24.78
N ALA A 573 2.42 -42.51 25.06
CA ALA A 573 2.16 -43.95 24.87
C ALA A 573 1.11 -44.46 25.86
N ASP A 574 1.25 -44.11 27.15
CA ASP A 574 0.29 -44.51 28.20
C ASP A 574 -1.11 -43.88 28.02
N GLY A 575 -1.17 -42.64 27.56
CA GLY A 575 -2.42 -41.96 27.22
C GLY A 575 -3.16 -42.61 26.03
N ALA A 576 -2.45 -43.28 25.16
CA ALA A 576 -3.00 -44.01 24.02
C ALA A 576 -3.70 -45.33 24.46
N ASP A 577 -3.13 -46.05 25.42
CA ASP A 577 -3.71 -47.28 25.93
C ASP A 577 -4.97 -47.04 26.79
N ALA A 578 -5.07 -45.88 27.45
CA ALA A 578 -6.23 -45.50 28.25
C ALA A 578 -7.49 -45.19 27.41
N HIS A 579 -7.35 -44.69 26.19
CA HIS A 579 -8.48 -44.45 25.27
C HIS A 579 -8.95 -45.71 24.54
N SER A 580 -8.05 -46.66 24.26
CA SER A 580 -8.41 -47.94 23.61
C SER A 580 -9.20 -48.90 24.52
N THR A 581 -9.15 -48.70 25.84
CA THR A 581 -9.87 -49.54 26.84
C THR A 581 -11.25 -48.97 27.22
N GLN A 582 -11.67 -47.76 26.78
CA GLN A 582 -12.99 -47.21 27.09
C GLN A 582 -14.08 -47.51 26.04
N ASP A 583 -13.75 -48.02 24.87
CA ASP A 583 -14.73 -48.40 23.82
C ASP A 583 -15.26 -49.84 23.94
N GLY A 584 -14.91 -50.53 25.03
CA GLY A 584 -15.37 -51.89 25.36
C GLY A 584 -16.37 -51.96 26.53
N GLY A 585 -17.34 -51.06 26.64
CA GLY A 585 -18.36 -51.10 27.68
C GLY A 585 -19.72 -51.58 27.15
N PRO A 586 -20.51 -52.35 27.93
CA PRO A 586 -21.46 -53.33 27.43
C PRO A 586 -22.80 -52.77 26.97
N ASP A 587 -23.34 -53.43 25.94
CA ASP A 587 -24.75 -53.47 25.58
C ASP A 587 -25.70 -53.21 26.77
N HIS A 588 -26.41 -52.08 26.73
CA HIS A 588 -27.67 -51.95 27.45
C HIS A 588 -28.83 -52.00 26.46
N ALA A 589 -29.29 -53.24 26.26
CA ALA A 589 -30.63 -53.52 25.82
C ALA A 589 -31.64 -53.03 26.89
N GLU A 590 -32.79 -52.54 26.42
CA GLU A 590 -34.09 -52.38 27.09
C GLU A 590 -34.26 -51.28 28.20
N LYS A 591 -34.84 -50.18 27.90
CA LYS A 591 -36.29 -49.89 28.07
C LYS A 591 -36.70 -48.53 27.47
#